data_44d137065fffe5f43ac232ba4d297fa7
#
_entry.id   44d137065fffe5f43ac232ba4d297fa7
#
_cell.length_a   1.000
_cell.length_b   1.000
_cell.length_c   1.000
_cell.angle_alpha   90.00
_cell.angle_beta   90.00
_cell.angle_gamma   90.00
#
_symmetry.space_group_name_H-M   'P 1'
#
loop_
_entity.id
_entity.type
_entity.pdbx_description
1 polymer ?
#
loop_
_entity_poly.entity_id
_entity_poly.type
_entity_poly.pdbx_seq_one_letter_code
_entity_poly.pdbx_strand_id
1 'polypeptide(L)' 'MNADVFKGQWHQLKGEVKSKWGKLTDDDLDRASGDAEKLIGRIEERYGYARDQAKREVDEFFSHHQAVHH' A
#
# COMPACT_ATOMS: atom_id res chain seq x y z
N MET A 1 1.56 5.07 -11.20
CA MET A 1 1.80 5.42 -9.78
C MET A 1 3.12 6.16 -9.64
N ASN A 2 3.13 7.24 -8.90
CA ASN A 2 4.33 8.05 -8.69
C ASN A 2 4.93 7.70 -7.34
N ALA A 3 6.14 7.15 -7.33
CA ALA A 3 6.79 6.69 -6.10
C ALA A 3 7.06 7.84 -5.12
N ASP A 4 7.39 9.02 -5.63
CA ASP A 4 7.65 10.18 -4.77
C ASP A 4 6.38 10.65 -4.07
N VAL A 5 5.27 10.66 -4.77
CA VAL A 5 3.98 11.03 -4.18
C VAL A 5 3.56 10.00 -3.14
N PHE A 6 3.71 8.72 -3.46
CA PHE A 6 3.38 7.65 -2.55
C PHE A 6 4.19 7.76 -1.25
N LYS A 7 5.49 7.94 -1.40
CA LYS A 7 6.37 8.06 -0.25
C LYS A 7 6.07 9.33 0.54
N GLY A 8 5.82 10.44 -0.14
CA GLY A 8 5.52 11.71 0.51
C GLY A 8 4.22 11.72 1.27
N GLN A 9 3.26 10.89 0.86
CA GLN A 9 1.96 10.79 1.51
C GLN A 9 1.85 9.59 2.45
N TRP A 10 2.93 8.83 2.60
CA TRP A 10 2.89 7.58 3.33
C TRP A 10 2.37 7.73 4.76
N HIS A 11 2.79 8.76 5.44
CA HIS A 11 2.37 8.99 6.82
C HIS A 11 0.84 9.12 6.92
N GLN A 12 0.24 9.80 5.95
CA GLN A 12 -1.21 9.95 5.89
C GLN A 12 -1.90 8.67 5.43
N LEU A 13 -1.30 7.98 4.46
CA LEU A 13 -1.89 6.78 3.88
C LEU A 13 -1.76 5.56 4.78
N LYS A 14 -0.81 5.57 5.69
CA LYS A 14 -0.50 4.42 6.53
C LYS A 14 -1.72 3.86 7.26
N GLY A 15 -2.52 4.73 7.83
CA GLY A 15 -3.74 4.32 8.53
C GLY A 15 -4.76 3.69 7.60
N GLU A 16 -4.90 4.25 6.40
CA GLU A 16 -5.85 3.72 5.41
C GLU A 16 -5.36 2.40 4.84
N VAL A 17 -4.06 2.26 4.64
CA VAL A 17 -3.47 0.99 4.22
C VAL A 17 -3.78 -0.10 5.24
N LYS A 18 -3.58 0.21 6.51
CA LYS A 18 -3.87 -0.76 7.57
C LYS A 18 -5.35 -1.09 7.65
N SER A 19 -6.21 -0.12 7.38
CA SER A 19 -7.65 -0.34 7.37
C SER A 19 -8.06 -1.26 6.22
N LYS A 20 -7.48 -1.08 5.04
CA LYS A 20 -7.80 -1.91 3.88
C LYS A 20 -7.20 -3.31 4.00
N TRP A 21 -5.98 -3.40 4.47
CA TRP A 21 -5.26 -4.67 4.62
C TRP A 21 -5.00 -4.93 6.10
N GLY A 22 -6.06 -5.32 6.81
CA GLY A 22 -6.02 -5.47 8.25
C GLY A 22 -5.04 -6.51 8.77
N LYS A 23 -4.60 -7.44 7.92
CA LYS A 23 -3.61 -8.44 8.31
C LYS A 23 -2.19 -7.88 8.38
N LEU A 24 -1.95 -6.71 7.81
CA LEU A 24 -0.65 -6.06 7.92
C LEU A 24 -0.47 -5.53 9.33
N THR A 25 0.74 -5.70 9.86
CA THR A 25 1.08 -5.19 11.18
C THR A 25 1.73 -3.82 11.05
N ASP A 26 1.85 -3.11 12.17
CA ASP A 26 2.57 -1.83 12.18
C ASP A 26 4.00 -2.01 11.71
N ASP A 27 4.62 -3.13 12.07
CA ASP A 27 5.98 -3.44 11.63
C ASP A 27 6.05 -3.59 10.11
N ASP A 28 5.05 -4.25 9.52
CA ASP A 28 4.98 -4.37 8.06
C ASP A 28 4.91 -3.00 7.40
N LEU A 29 4.12 -2.10 7.96
CA LEU A 29 3.95 -0.77 7.41
C LEU A 29 5.24 0.06 7.55
N ASP A 30 5.92 -0.09 8.68
CA ASP A 30 7.19 0.58 8.88
C ASP A 30 8.25 0.07 7.90
N ARG A 31 8.24 -1.23 7.64
CA ARG A 31 9.17 -1.82 6.67
C ARG A 31 8.89 -1.37 5.25
N ALA A 32 7.62 -1.18 4.92
CA ALA A 32 7.25 -0.70 3.59
C ALA A 32 7.71 0.75 3.40
N SER A 33 7.53 1.59 4.41
CA SER A 33 8.04 2.97 4.43
C SER A 33 7.70 3.78 3.18
N GLY A 34 6.50 3.57 2.63
CA GLY A 34 6.09 4.31 1.45
C GLY A 34 6.64 3.78 0.13
N ASP A 35 7.21 2.59 0.14
CA ASP A 35 7.70 1.92 -1.06
C ASP A 35 6.64 0.92 -1.53
N ALA A 36 6.07 1.17 -2.70
CA ALA A 36 4.98 0.34 -3.22
C ALA A 36 5.40 -1.11 -3.42
N GLU A 37 6.61 -1.35 -3.88
CA GLU A 37 7.09 -2.71 -4.10
C GLU A 37 7.17 -3.47 -2.77
N LYS A 38 7.65 -2.82 -1.73
CA LYS A 38 7.73 -3.44 -0.42
C LYS A 38 6.35 -3.70 0.15
N LEU A 39 5.41 -2.78 -0.07
CA LEU A 39 4.03 -2.97 0.37
C LEU A 39 3.41 -4.17 -0.33
N ILE A 40 3.61 -4.27 -1.65
CA ILE A 40 3.12 -5.42 -2.41
C ILE A 40 3.66 -6.72 -1.81
N GLY A 41 4.95 -6.74 -1.50
CA GLY A 41 5.58 -7.92 -0.89
C GLY A 41 4.98 -8.29 0.46
N ARG A 42 4.67 -7.31 1.27
CA ARG A 42 4.02 -7.58 2.56
C ARG A 42 2.63 -8.16 2.38
N ILE A 43 1.87 -7.64 1.42
CA ILE A 43 0.53 -8.14 1.12
C ILE A 43 0.60 -9.58 0.62
N GLU A 44 1.52 -9.87 -0.29
CA GLU A 44 1.72 -11.24 -0.77
C GLU A 44 1.97 -12.19 0.41
N GLU A 45 2.83 -11.78 1.31
CA GLU A 45 3.23 -12.61 2.44
C GLU A 45 2.08 -12.84 3.43
N ARG A 46 1.33 -11.79 3.76
CA ARG A 46 0.29 -11.89 4.78
C ARG A 46 -1.00 -12.52 4.28
N TYR A 47 -1.32 -12.33 2.99
CA TYR A 47 -2.57 -12.83 2.42
C TYR A 47 -2.37 -14.05 1.54
N GLY A 48 -1.15 -14.36 1.15
CA GLY A 48 -0.90 -15.45 0.23
C GLY A 48 -1.34 -15.16 -1.19
N TYR A 49 -1.48 -13.89 -1.55
CA TYR A 49 -1.87 -13.50 -2.89
C TYR A 49 -0.72 -13.70 -3.88
N ALA A 50 -1.08 -13.96 -5.15
CA ALA A 50 -0.11 -13.87 -6.22
C ALA A 50 0.29 -12.39 -6.38
N ARG A 51 1.49 -12.16 -6.91
CA ARG A 51 2.00 -10.80 -7.07
C ARG A 51 1.07 -9.93 -7.91
N ASP A 52 0.49 -10.50 -8.96
CA ASP A 52 -0.43 -9.77 -9.83
C ASP A 52 -1.61 -9.21 -9.06
N GLN A 53 -2.17 -10.01 -8.17
CA GLN A 53 -3.31 -9.57 -7.38
C GLN A 53 -2.91 -8.52 -6.38
N ALA A 54 -1.79 -8.74 -5.67
CA ALA A 54 -1.33 -7.76 -4.68
C ALA A 54 -1.02 -6.42 -5.34
N LYS A 55 -0.36 -6.46 -6.49
CA LYS A 55 -0.03 -5.25 -7.24
C LYS A 55 -1.28 -4.53 -7.69
N ARG A 56 -2.27 -5.27 -8.19
CA ARG A 56 -3.53 -4.68 -8.63
C ARG A 56 -4.23 -3.96 -7.48
N GLU A 57 -4.26 -4.57 -6.31
CA GLU A 57 -4.92 -3.96 -5.16
C GLU A 57 -4.21 -2.69 -4.71
N VAL A 58 -2.89 -2.70 -4.73
CA VAL A 58 -2.13 -1.51 -4.37
C VAL A 58 -2.35 -0.40 -5.40
N ASP A 59 -2.33 -0.74 -6.69
CA ASP A 59 -2.54 0.24 -7.75
C ASP A 59 -3.94 0.85 -7.67
N GLU A 60 -4.95 0.04 -7.43
CA GLU A 60 -6.33 0.52 -7.29
C GLU A 60 -6.47 1.42 -6.07
N PHE A 61 -5.90 1.02 -4.97
CA PHE A 61 -5.93 1.81 -3.74
C PHE A 61 -5.33 3.19 -3.98
N PHE A 62 -4.16 3.22 -4.60
CA PHE A 62 -3.44 4.45 -4.83
C PHE A 62 -4.19 5.35 -5.83
N SER A 63 -4.70 4.76 -6.90
CA SER A 63 -5.48 5.51 -7.90
C SER A 63 -6.73 6.10 -7.29
N HIS A 64 -7.42 5.35 -6.45
CA HIS A 64 -8.62 5.81 -5.79
C HIS A 64 -8.33 7.02 -4.89
N HIS A 65 -7.22 6.98 -4.17
CA HIS A 65 -6.86 8.07 -3.29
C HIS A 65 -6.43 9.32 -4.06
N GLN A 66 -5.80 9.15 -5.21
CA GLN A 66 -5.46 10.28 -6.06
C GLN A 66 -6.69 10.95 -6.64
N ALA A 67 -7.72 10.17 -6.93
CA ALA A 67 -8.95 10.71 -7.53
C ALA A 67 -9.70 11.63 -6.59
N VAL A 68 -9.43 11.56 -5.31
CA VAL A 68 -10.14 12.35 -4.30
C VAL A 68 -9.77 13.83 -4.35
N HIS A 69 -8.76 14.18 -5.09
CA HIS A 69 -8.25 15.55 -5.14
C HIS A 69 -8.96 16.47 -6.12
N HIS A 70 -10.00 16.03 -6.70
CA HIS A 70 -10.73 16.85 -7.67
C HIS A 70 -11.71 17.81 -7.07
#